data_5c3f9d8ccf8dde4f45d6be86af4a2b0e
#
_entry.id   5c3f9d8ccf8dde4f45d6be86af4a2b0e
#
_cell.length_a   1.000
_cell.length_b   1.000
_cell.length_c   1.000
_cell.angle_alpha   90.00
_cell.angle_beta   90.00
_cell.angle_gamma   90.00
#
_symmetry.space_group_name_H-M   'P 1'
#
loop_
_entity.id
_entity.type
_entity.pdbx_description
1 polymer ?
#
loop_
_entity_poly.entity_id
_entity_poly.type
_entity_poly.pdbx_seq_one_letter_code
_entity_poly.pdbx_strand_id
1 'polypeptide(L)'
;MLLVSTSMASVLPACGGGGTAAASVVMPPDPGTTPTPPGAFDPVLDPQLTDLARRANAAPLQAAPTQRTDLVELGRALFFDRILSGNRNISCYTCHDVDFASGDGLSVSIGEGGFGKGADRTLADGTLIPRNAPSMFHLAGRRQLFLDGRVSLQPDGTLLTPEPALNGPTPAAAAIVAALPSALAAQAMFPVTNVEEMRGRPGENELADAPDNLTVWARIMRRLVGTSAGPDVGIAAYRDLFSRAYPRVRRWDDFNFGHAAQAIAAFEIASFDTSGSPFDAWLAGDATTLTTAQKRGGVLFFGRAQCARCHGGPPLSDDRFHAIGIPQVGPGKDFPIEDTGRALVTADPADDYRFRTPSLRNVAITGPWMHDGCYTSLDAVVRHYVAPEASLRTYDASQLTPLLRPFVDVDPFRIDARARAISPIVRDGVALSDRDVDDLVAFLGALTDGNADGIDAAEPATVPSGLPIDDE
;
A
#
# COMPACT_ATOMS: atom_id res chain seq x y z
N MET A 1 -48.22 -40.15 -37.67
CA MET A 1 -49.28 -39.81 -36.69
C MET A 1 -48.90 -38.47 -36.07
N LEU A 2 -49.49 -37.41 -36.65
CA LEU A 2 -49.31 -36.03 -36.23
C LEU A 2 -49.94 -35.79 -34.86
N LEU A 3 -49.28 -35.02 -34.04
CA LEU A 3 -49.95 -34.25 -32.98
C LEU A 3 -49.32 -32.86 -32.90
N VAL A 4 -50.11 -31.92 -33.32
CA VAL A 4 -49.93 -30.47 -33.22
C VAL A 4 -50.22 -30.05 -31.80
N SER A 5 -49.40 -29.27 -31.12
CA SER A 5 -49.73 -28.54 -29.91
C SER A 5 -49.44 -27.05 -30.07
N THR A 6 -50.48 -26.31 -29.95
CA THR A 6 -50.62 -24.84 -30.05
C THR A 6 -49.90 -24.12 -28.91
N SER A 7 -49.12 -23.13 -29.25
CA SER A 7 -48.54 -22.16 -28.33
C SER A 7 -49.56 -21.07 -27.96
N MET A 8 -49.82 -20.89 -26.66
CA MET A 8 -50.45 -19.68 -26.12
C MET A 8 -49.36 -18.71 -25.66
N ALA A 9 -49.30 -17.56 -26.30
CA ALA A 9 -48.52 -16.41 -25.88
C ALA A 9 -49.23 -15.69 -24.74
N SER A 10 -48.62 -15.65 -23.57
CA SER A 10 -49.06 -14.78 -22.45
C SER A 10 -48.20 -13.51 -22.48
N VAL A 11 -48.84 -12.40 -22.77
CA VAL A 11 -48.29 -11.04 -22.64
C VAL A 11 -48.36 -10.68 -21.15
N LEU A 12 -47.19 -10.42 -20.53
CA LEU A 12 -47.10 -9.76 -19.24
C LEU A 12 -46.57 -8.35 -19.41
N PRO A 13 -47.03 -7.37 -18.65
CA PRO A 13 -46.65 -5.97 -18.81
C PRO A 13 -45.27 -5.70 -18.22
N ALA A 14 -44.49 -4.88 -18.90
CA ALA A 14 -43.23 -4.34 -18.43
C ALA A 14 -43.46 -3.41 -17.24
N CYS A 15 -42.99 -3.79 -16.06
CA CYS A 15 -42.77 -2.89 -14.95
C CYS A 15 -41.34 -2.35 -15.06
N GLY A 16 -41.22 -1.09 -15.35
CA GLY A 16 -39.94 -0.34 -15.24
C GLY A 16 -39.49 -0.31 -13.78
N GLY A 17 -38.38 -0.99 -13.49
CA GLY A 17 -37.64 -0.85 -12.25
C GLY A 17 -36.35 -0.12 -12.57
N GLY A 18 -36.29 1.17 -12.22
CA GLY A 18 -35.04 1.90 -12.21
C GLY A 18 -34.10 1.26 -11.18
N GLY A 19 -33.06 0.61 -11.66
CA GLY A 19 -31.93 0.19 -10.84
C GLY A 19 -31.16 1.45 -10.42
N THR A 20 -31.32 1.83 -9.18
CA THR A 20 -30.40 2.79 -8.55
C THR A 20 -29.07 2.06 -8.37
N ALA A 21 -28.04 2.53 -9.08
CA ALA A 21 -26.66 2.18 -8.81
C ALA A 21 -26.40 2.40 -7.31
N ALA A 22 -25.94 1.37 -6.62
CA ALA A 22 -25.44 1.50 -5.26
C ALA A 22 -24.16 2.35 -5.34
N ALA A 23 -24.29 3.60 -4.98
CA ALA A 23 -23.15 4.48 -4.83
C ALA A 23 -22.22 3.91 -3.75
N SER A 24 -20.95 3.83 -4.07
CA SER A 24 -19.84 3.54 -3.17
C SER A 24 -19.99 4.37 -1.91
N VAL A 25 -20.12 3.72 -0.77
CA VAL A 25 -20.19 4.39 0.52
C VAL A 25 -18.76 4.73 0.94
N VAL A 26 -18.19 5.76 0.34
CA VAL A 26 -17.35 6.67 1.11
C VAL A 26 -18.31 7.31 2.08
N MET A 27 -18.32 6.89 3.34
CA MET A 27 -19.14 7.52 4.37
C MET A 27 -18.77 8.98 4.42
N PRO A 28 -19.67 9.91 4.04
CA PRO A 28 -19.44 11.32 4.34
C PRO A 28 -19.32 11.43 5.87
N PRO A 29 -18.51 12.36 6.38
CA PRO A 29 -18.44 12.62 7.80
C PRO A 29 -19.87 12.84 8.31
N ASP A 30 -20.18 12.21 9.45
CA ASP A 30 -21.48 12.27 10.11
C ASP A 30 -21.99 13.73 10.11
N PRO A 31 -23.15 14.04 9.47
CA PRO A 31 -23.66 15.40 9.40
C PRO A 31 -24.03 16.02 10.73
N GLY A 32 -23.85 15.30 11.84
CA GLY A 32 -24.04 15.79 13.23
C GLY A 32 -22.80 16.36 13.89
N THR A 33 -21.59 16.19 13.34
CA THR A 33 -20.38 16.83 13.87
C THR A 33 -20.00 18.03 13.02
N THR A 34 -20.51 19.19 13.38
CA THR A 34 -19.91 20.46 12.97
C THR A 34 -18.42 20.37 13.30
N PRO A 35 -17.47 20.59 12.37
CA PRO A 35 -16.07 20.65 12.71
C PRO A 35 -15.90 21.68 13.83
N THR A 36 -15.50 21.24 15.01
CA THR A 36 -15.17 22.18 16.09
C THR A 36 -14.03 23.04 15.54
N PRO A 37 -14.17 24.37 15.56
CA PRO A 37 -13.12 25.25 15.01
C PRO A 37 -11.79 24.92 15.66
N PRO A 38 -10.64 25.16 14.97
CA PRO A 38 -9.29 24.93 15.48
C PRO A 38 -9.22 25.42 16.92
N GLY A 39 -8.67 24.59 17.81
CA GLY A 39 -8.71 24.87 19.26
C GLY A 39 -7.79 26.03 19.62
N ALA A 40 -8.24 26.89 20.51
CA ALA A 40 -7.34 27.83 21.17
C ALA A 40 -6.25 27.06 21.95
N PHE A 41 -5.15 27.73 22.28
CA PHE A 41 -4.14 27.19 23.22
C PHE A 41 -4.81 26.69 24.51
N ASP A 42 -4.57 25.45 24.86
CA ASP A 42 -5.06 24.84 26.09
C ASP A 42 -3.91 24.80 27.13
N PRO A 43 -4.01 25.53 28.24
CA PRO A 43 -2.90 25.65 29.19
C PRO A 43 -2.55 24.35 29.93
N VAL A 44 -3.37 23.31 29.83
CA VAL A 44 -3.14 21.98 30.41
C VAL A 44 -2.68 20.98 29.37
N LEU A 45 -3.42 20.87 28.28
CA LEU A 45 -3.17 19.85 27.27
C LEU A 45 -1.93 20.14 26.41
N ASP A 46 -1.72 21.39 25.96
CA ASP A 46 -0.59 21.71 25.06
C ASP A 46 0.77 21.48 25.73
N PRO A 47 1.05 21.92 26.99
CA PRO A 47 2.31 21.61 27.64
C PRO A 47 2.50 20.10 27.87
N GLN A 48 1.44 19.38 28.22
CA GLN A 48 1.48 17.93 28.45
C GLN A 48 1.78 17.18 27.16
N LEU A 49 1.07 17.50 26.07
CA LEU A 49 1.28 16.90 24.77
C LEU A 49 2.68 17.20 24.24
N THR A 50 3.17 18.44 24.40
CA THR A 50 4.52 18.85 23.99
C THR A 50 5.60 18.01 24.68
N ASP A 51 5.51 17.82 26.00
CA ASP A 51 6.48 17.02 26.73
C ASP A 51 6.46 15.54 26.29
N LEU A 52 5.27 14.96 26.14
CA LEU A 52 5.10 13.57 25.70
C LEU A 52 5.58 13.35 24.27
N ALA A 53 5.21 14.21 23.33
CA ALA A 53 5.63 14.14 21.93
C ALA A 53 7.15 14.26 21.79
N ARG A 54 7.76 15.21 22.55
CA ARG A 54 9.22 15.37 22.59
C ARG A 54 9.94 14.11 23.11
N ARG A 55 9.42 13.45 24.16
CA ARG A 55 9.97 12.19 24.68
C ARG A 55 9.90 11.05 23.67
N ALA A 56 8.90 11.06 22.80
CA ALA A 56 8.74 10.11 21.71
C ALA A 56 9.52 10.52 20.44
N ASN A 57 10.34 11.58 20.49
CA ASN A 57 11.06 12.17 19.37
C ASN A 57 10.14 12.55 18.19
N ALA A 58 8.87 12.84 18.42
CA ALA A 58 7.97 13.34 17.40
C ALA A 58 8.43 14.73 16.94
N ALA A 59 8.50 14.91 15.64
CA ALA A 59 8.89 16.17 14.98
C ALA A 59 8.13 16.29 13.66
N PRO A 60 7.98 17.50 13.11
CA PRO A 60 7.41 17.68 11.78
C PRO A 60 8.16 16.84 10.75
N LEU A 61 7.42 16.30 9.78
CA LEU A 61 8.05 15.62 8.66
C LEU A 61 8.92 16.60 7.87
N GLN A 62 10.10 16.14 7.48
CA GLN A 62 10.92 16.84 6.51
C GLN A 62 10.42 16.51 5.12
N ALA A 63 10.25 17.52 4.28
CA ALA A 63 9.93 17.30 2.86
C ALA A 63 11.01 16.42 2.21
N ALA A 64 10.57 15.51 1.35
CA ALA A 64 11.48 14.66 0.60
C ALA A 64 12.39 15.49 -0.32
N PRO A 65 13.58 14.99 -0.66
CA PRO A 65 14.44 15.63 -1.64
C PRO A 65 13.74 15.80 -2.99
N THR A 66 13.85 17.00 -3.56
CA THR A 66 13.30 17.28 -4.90
C THR A 66 13.87 16.30 -5.93
N GLN A 67 12.99 15.66 -6.66
CA GLN A 67 13.34 14.71 -7.72
C GLN A 67 13.57 15.43 -9.05
N ARG A 68 14.39 14.86 -9.91
CA ARG A 68 14.60 15.38 -11.26
C ARG A 68 13.34 15.22 -12.10
N THR A 69 12.89 16.30 -12.74
CA THR A 69 11.64 16.33 -13.52
C THR A 69 11.58 15.25 -14.59
N ASP A 70 12.67 15.01 -15.31
CA ASP A 70 12.73 13.99 -16.38
C ASP A 70 12.64 12.54 -15.84
N LEU A 71 13.13 12.27 -14.60
CA LEU A 71 12.90 10.99 -13.92
C LEU A 71 11.45 10.86 -13.48
N VAL A 72 10.87 11.93 -12.92
CA VAL A 72 9.47 11.93 -12.48
C VAL A 72 8.53 11.71 -13.68
N GLU A 73 8.76 12.36 -14.81
CA GLU A 73 7.97 12.17 -16.04
C GLU A 73 8.03 10.72 -16.55
N LEU A 74 9.24 10.14 -16.59
CA LEU A 74 9.40 8.73 -16.98
C LEU A 74 8.72 7.80 -15.98
N GLY A 75 8.91 8.05 -14.67
CA GLY A 75 8.31 7.25 -13.60
C GLY A 75 6.79 7.29 -13.63
N ARG A 76 6.20 8.49 -13.83
CA ARG A 76 4.77 8.68 -14.01
C ARG A 76 4.25 7.85 -15.19
N ALA A 77 4.89 7.93 -16.34
CA ALA A 77 4.51 7.15 -17.51
C ALA A 77 4.52 5.64 -17.21
N LEU A 78 5.54 5.13 -16.52
CA LEU A 78 5.68 3.72 -16.18
C LEU A 78 4.67 3.27 -15.11
N PHE A 79 4.37 4.10 -14.12
CA PHE A 79 3.47 3.78 -13.01
C PHE A 79 2.03 3.52 -13.49
N PHE A 80 1.56 4.31 -14.44
CA PHE A 80 0.20 4.21 -14.98
C PHE A 80 0.08 3.27 -16.19
N ASP A 81 1.19 2.84 -16.80
CA ASP A 81 1.16 2.06 -18.05
C ASP A 81 1.10 0.56 -17.81
N ARG A 82 0.05 -0.09 -18.26
CA ARG A 82 -0.16 -1.54 -18.20
C ARG A 82 0.86 -2.35 -19.01
N ILE A 83 1.68 -1.69 -19.83
CA ILE A 83 2.74 -2.34 -20.64
C ILE A 83 3.76 -3.12 -19.78
N LEU A 84 3.88 -2.77 -18.49
CA LEU A 84 4.77 -3.44 -17.56
C LEU A 84 4.27 -4.82 -17.12
N SER A 85 2.96 -5.08 -17.18
CA SER A 85 2.39 -6.38 -16.79
C SER A 85 2.45 -7.41 -17.93
N GLY A 86 2.36 -8.68 -17.57
CA GLY A 86 2.43 -9.79 -18.51
C GLY A 86 1.35 -9.68 -19.58
N ASN A 87 0.10 -9.65 -19.16
CA ASN A 87 -1.08 -9.59 -20.03
C ASN A 87 -1.49 -8.17 -20.43
N ARG A 88 -0.74 -7.13 -20.01
CA ARG A 88 -1.00 -5.71 -20.32
C ARG A 88 -2.38 -5.22 -19.87
N ASN A 89 -2.84 -5.71 -18.73
CA ASN A 89 -4.18 -5.46 -18.18
C ASN A 89 -4.14 -4.87 -16.75
N ILE A 90 -2.95 -4.72 -16.16
CA ILE A 90 -2.77 -4.19 -14.81
C ILE A 90 -1.51 -3.31 -14.76
N SER A 91 -1.53 -2.24 -13.97
CA SER A 91 -0.41 -1.32 -13.72
C SER A 91 -0.19 -1.14 -12.22
N CYS A 92 0.82 -0.38 -11.81
CA CYS A 92 1.00 -0.01 -10.39
C CYS A 92 -0.23 0.75 -9.87
N TYR A 93 -0.77 1.66 -10.69
CA TYR A 93 -1.96 2.43 -10.40
C TYR A 93 -3.19 1.57 -10.08
N THR A 94 -3.32 0.39 -10.64
CA THR A 94 -4.47 -0.50 -10.39
C THR A 94 -4.65 -0.86 -8.92
N CYS A 95 -3.54 -0.98 -8.16
CA CYS A 95 -3.56 -1.28 -6.72
C CYS A 95 -3.14 -0.07 -5.87
N HIS A 96 -2.52 0.94 -6.47
CA HIS A 96 -2.08 2.16 -5.81
C HIS A 96 -2.78 3.37 -6.42
N ASP A 97 -4.11 3.36 -6.30
CA ASP A 97 -5.01 4.33 -6.90
C ASP A 97 -4.98 5.66 -6.12
N VAL A 98 -4.88 6.76 -6.84
CA VAL A 98 -4.86 8.11 -6.27
C VAL A 98 -6.18 8.46 -5.59
N ASP A 99 -7.31 7.96 -6.10
CA ASP A 99 -8.64 8.17 -5.53
C ASP A 99 -8.83 7.45 -4.18
N PHE A 100 -7.99 6.45 -3.88
CA PHE A 100 -7.99 5.68 -2.62
C PHE A 100 -6.74 5.95 -1.78
N ALA A 101 -6.23 7.16 -1.82
CA ALA A 101 -5.05 7.59 -1.05
C ALA A 101 -3.85 6.63 -1.22
N SER A 102 -3.58 6.24 -2.47
CA SER A 102 -2.51 5.30 -2.87
C SER A 102 -2.66 3.84 -2.42
N GLY A 103 -3.86 3.43 -2.05
CA GLY A 103 -4.29 2.03 -1.92
C GLY A 103 -5.26 1.66 -3.03
N ASP A 104 -6.06 0.62 -2.83
CA ASP A 104 -7.16 0.23 -3.74
C ASP A 104 -8.53 0.15 -3.03
N GLY A 105 -8.59 0.55 -1.75
CA GLY A 105 -9.79 0.49 -0.95
C GLY A 105 -10.26 -0.93 -0.59
N LEU A 106 -9.50 -1.98 -0.96
CA LEU A 106 -9.80 -3.37 -0.68
C LEU A 106 -8.99 -3.88 0.53
N SER A 107 -9.54 -4.82 1.29
CA SER A 107 -8.81 -5.46 2.40
C SER A 107 -7.59 -6.22 1.86
N VAL A 108 -7.80 -7.07 0.86
CA VAL A 108 -6.73 -7.68 0.07
C VAL A 108 -6.97 -7.35 -1.39
N SER A 109 -5.91 -6.97 -2.07
CA SER A 109 -5.99 -6.53 -3.46
C SER A 109 -6.39 -7.68 -4.39
N ILE A 110 -7.04 -7.32 -5.51
CA ILE A 110 -7.32 -8.25 -6.60
C ILE A 110 -6.29 -7.97 -7.70
N GLY A 111 -5.43 -8.96 -7.95
CA GLY A 111 -4.33 -8.84 -8.88
C GLY A 111 -4.70 -9.15 -10.33
N GLU A 112 -3.78 -9.83 -11.01
CA GLU A 112 -3.87 -10.24 -12.41
C GLU A 112 -5.15 -11.00 -12.70
N GLY A 113 -5.85 -10.62 -13.80
CA GLY A 113 -7.13 -11.19 -14.19
C GLY A 113 -8.36 -10.58 -13.51
N GLY A 114 -8.19 -9.65 -12.54
CA GLY A 114 -9.29 -8.87 -11.99
C GLY A 114 -9.76 -7.79 -12.97
N PHE A 115 -10.99 -7.29 -12.79
CA PHE A 115 -11.60 -6.28 -13.65
C PHE A 115 -12.22 -5.14 -12.84
N GLY A 116 -12.08 -3.92 -13.31
CA GLY A 116 -12.58 -2.69 -12.65
C GLY A 116 -11.51 -2.02 -11.81
N LYS A 117 -11.90 -1.00 -11.01
CA LYS A 117 -11.03 -0.08 -10.29
C LYS A 117 -11.44 0.01 -8.83
N GLY A 118 -10.45 0.18 -7.96
CA GLY A 118 -10.66 0.49 -6.55
C GLY A 118 -11.54 -0.51 -5.84
N ALA A 119 -12.42 -0.03 -4.96
CA ALA A 119 -13.34 -0.85 -4.17
C ALA A 119 -14.37 -1.62 -5.01
N ASP A 120 -14.63 -1.17 -6.24
CA ASP A 120 -15.55 -1.82 -7.19
C ASP A 120 -14.86 -2.89 -8.05
N ARG A 121 -13.55 -3.08 -7.90
CA ARG A 121 -12.80 -4.11 -8.62
C ARG A 121 -13.32 -5.49 -8.28
N THR A 122 -13.64 -6.26 -9.31
CA THR A 122 -14.19 -7.63 -9.20
C THR A 122 -13.11 -8.68 -9.42
N LEU A 123 -13.29 -9.84 -8.79
CA LEU A 123 -12.33 -10.93 -8.91
C LEU A 123 -12.24 -11.47 -10.35
N ALA A 124 -13.37 -11.55 -11.08
CA ALA A 124 -13.42 -12.14 -12.42
C ALA A 124 -12.61 -13.45 -12.48
N ASP A 125 -11.58 -13.51 -13.34
CA ASP A 125 -10.62 -14.62 -13.39
C ASP A 125 -9.34 -14.35 -12.59
N GLY A 126 -9.35 -13.27 -11.79
CA GLY A 126 -8.21 -12.77 -11.05
C GLY A 126 -7.87 -13.57 -9.80
N THR A 127 -6.81 -13.15 -9.15
CA THR A 127 -6.28 -13.76 -7.94
C THR A 127 -6.26 -12.74 -6.80
N LEU A 128 -6.67 -13.17 -5.60
CA LEU A 128 -6.49 -12.37 -4.39
C LEU A 128 -5.00 -12.32 -4.04
N ILE A 129 -4.49 -11.12 -3.79
CA ILE A 129 -3.12 -10.91 -3.30
C ILE A 129 -3.11 -11.07 -1.78
N PRO A 130 -2.12 -11.76 -1.19
CA PRO A 130 -2.15 -12.09 0.24
C PRO A 130 -2.21 -10.92 1.22
N ARG A 131 -1.86 -9.72 0.80
CA ARG A 131 -1.78 -8.53 1.65
C ARG A 131 -2.50 -7.35 1.05
N ASN A 132 -2.91 -6.43 1.92
CA ASN A 132 -3.40 -5.11 1.53
C ASN A 132 -2.34 -4.34 0.73
N ALA A 133 -2.75 -3.56 -0.27
CA ALA A 133 -1.87 -2.62 -0.96
C ALA A 133 -1.38 -1.55 0.02
N PRO A 134 -0.09 -1.52 0.36
CA PRO A 134 0.40 -0.56 1.33
C PRO A 134 0.37 0.85 0.75
N SER A 135 0.03 1.83 1.59
CA SER A 135 0.11 3.23 1.21
C SER A 135 1.50 3.62 0.72
N MET A 136 1.53 4.47 -0.31
CA MET A 136 2.76 5.01 -0.93
C MET A 136 3.25 6.30 -0.25
N PHE A 137 2.54 6.82 0.75
CA PHE A 137 2.94 8.05 1.43
C PHE A 137 4.25 7.89 2.20
N HIS A 138 5.13 8.89 2.07
CA HIS A 138 6.36 9.06 2.86
C HIS A 138 7.35 7.89 2.75
N LEU A 139 7.56 7.37 1.54
CA LEU A 139 8.51 6.29 1.26
C LEU A 139 9.96 6.78 1.07
N ALA A 140 10.16 8.10 0.90
CA ALA A 140 11.49 8.69 0.77
C ALA A 140 12.39 8.32 1.96
N GLY A 141 13.61 7.86 1.68
CA GLY A 141 14.59 7.52 2.71
C GLY A 141 14.31 6.26 3.52
N ARG A 142 13.21 5.55 3.28
CA ARG A 142 12.93 4.27 3.94
C ARG A 142 13.97 3.24 3.55
N ARG A 143 14.50 2.57 4.55
CA ARG A 143 15.54 1.54 4.35
C ARG A 143 14.98 0.14 4.25
N GLN A 144 13.74 -0.08 4.69
CA GLN A 144 13.05 -1.37 4.64
C GLN A 144 11.67 -1.18 4.04
N LEU A 145 11.35 -1.98 3.03
CA LEU A 145 10.09 -1.93 2.29
C LEU A 145 9.42 -3.30 2.24
N PHE A 146 8.18 -3.30 1.84
CA PHE A 146 7.17 -4.32 2.13
C PHE A 146 6.92 -4.48 3.63
N LEU A 147 5.80 -5.08 3.99
CA LEU A 147 5.41 -5.28 5.39
C LEU A 147 6.27 -6.34 6.10
N ASP A 148 6.91 -7.23 5.34
CA ASP A 148 7.86 -8.23 5.85
C ASP A 148 9.33 -7.79 5.80
N GLY A 149 9.61 -6.62 5.19
CA GLY A 149 10.96 -6.08 5.06
C GLY A 149 11.87 -6.87 4.11
N ARG A 150 11.29 -7.63 3.14
CA ARG A 150 12.06 -8.45 2.19
C ARG A 150 12.93 -7.65 1.22
N VAL A 151 12.70 -6.34 1.10
CA VAL A 151 13.62 -5.42 0.42
C VAL A 151 14.17 -4.44 1.43
N SER A 152 15.49 -4.41 1.56
CA SER A 152 16.15 -3.51 2.50
C SER A 152 17.52 -3.05 2.00
N LEU A 153 17.85 -1.79 2.32
CA LEU A 153 19.18 -1.21 2.12
C LEU A 153 19.94 -1.27 3.44
N GLN A 154 21.00 -2.06 3.48
CA GLN A 154 21.83 -2.27 4.65
C GLN A 154 22.67 -1.03 5.00
N PRO A 155 23.19 -0.90 6.22
CA PRO A 155 24.03 0.23 6.61
C PRO A 155 25.29 0.42 5.74
N ASP A 156 25.83 -0.67 5.20
CA ASP A 156 27.00 -0.68 4.30
C ASP A 156 26.66 -0.35 2.83
N GLY A 157 25.39 -0.10 2.54
CA GLY A 157 24.89 0.20 1.19
C GLY A 157 24.51 -1.02 0.36
N THR A 158 24.65 -2.24 0.88
CA THR A 158 24.18 -3.45 0.17
C THR A 158 22.65 -3.55 0.19
N LEU A 159 22.09 -4.06 -0.91
CA LEU A 159 20.69 -4.41 -0.99
C LEU A 159 20.49 -5.86 -0.52
N LEU A 160 19.44 -6.09 0.26
CA LEU A 160 18.85 -7.42 0.48
C LEU A 160 17.48 -7.44 -0.18
N THR A 161 17.26 -8.42 -1.05
CA THR A 161 16.04 -8.55 -1.85
C THR A 161 15.66 -10.02 -2.01
N PRO A 162 14.42 -10.33 -2.44
CA PRO A 162 14.01 -11.70 -2.79
C PRO A 162 14.77 -12.28 -3.99
N GLU A 163 15.47 -11.44 -4.78
CA GLU A 163 16.27 -11.89 -5.92
C GLU A 163 17.76 -11.95 -5.53
N PRO A 164 18.31 -13.16 -5.34
CA PRO A 164 19.70 -13.31 -4.88
C PRO A 164 20.73 -12.64 -5.79
N ALA A 165 20.45 -12.51 -7.08
CA ALA A 165 21.34 -11.86 -8.04
C ALA A 165 21.54 -10.37 -7.74
N LEU A 166 20.59 -9.71 -7.04
CA LEU A 166 20.67 -8.31 -6.63
C LEU A 166 21.36 -8.12 -5.27
N ASN A 167 21.59 -9.19 -4.51
CA ASN A 167 22.10 -9.15 -3.14
C ASN A 167 23.63 -9.19 -3.05
N GLY A 168 24.32 -9.04 -4.17
CA GLY A 168 25.77 -9.06 -4.22
C GLY A 168 26.31 -8.73 -5.61
N PRO A 169 27.63 -8.59 -5.77
CA PRO A 169 28.24 -8.22 -7.04
C PRO A 169 28.28 -9.39 -8.02
N THR A 170 27.14 -9.82 -8.53
CA THR A 170 27.10 -10.77 -9.63
C THR A 170 27.28 -10.04 -10.96
N PRO A 171 28.11 -10.52 -11.90
CA PRO A 171 28.31 -9.83 -13.18
C PRO A 171 26.99 -9.61 -13.95
N ALA A 172 26.04 -10.55 -13.85
CA ALA A 172 24.76 -10.50 -14.55
C ALA A 172 23.85 -9.36 -14.04
N ALA A 173 23.94 -8.99 -12.77
CA ALA A 173 23.07 -7.99 -12.17
C ALA A 173 23.79 -6.69 -11.77
N ALA A 174 25.12 -6.61 -11.89
CA ALA A 174 25.91 -5.46 -11.47
C ALA A 174 25.40 -4.12 -12.07
N ALA A 175 25.02 -4.12 -13.34
CA ALA A 175 24.49 -2.94 -14.02
C ALA A 175 23.09 -2.56 -13.50
N ILE A 176 22.27 -3.54 -13.09
CA ILE A 176 20.97 -3.30 -12.48
C ILE A 176 21.17 -2.69 -11.09
N VAL A 177 22.00 -3.30 -10.24
CA VAL A 177 22.28 -2.83 -8.87
C VAL A 177 22.85 -1.41 -8.91
N ALA A 178 23.73 -1.09 -9.87
CA ALA A 178 24.27 0.26 -10.04
C ALA A 178 23.20 1.32 -10.40
N ALA A 179 22.05 0.91 -10.93
CA ALA A 179 20.93 1.79 -11.24
C ALA A 179 19.89 1.90 -10.09
N LEU A 180 20.10 1.19 -8.95
CA LEU A 180 19.19 1.17 -7.81
C LEU A 180 19.75 1.99 -6.63
N PRO A 181 19.44 3.29 -6.54
CA PRO A 181 20.03 4.17 -5.52
C PRO A 181 19.40 4.01 -4.12
N SER A 182 18.28 3.32 -4.01
CA SER A 182 17.48 3.24 -2.77
C SER A 182 16.74 1.91 -2.65
N ALA A 183 16.29 1.61 -1.44
CA ALA A 183 15.38 0.48 -1.20
C ALA A 183 14.07 0.63 -1.99
N LEU A 184 13.57 1.87 -2.16
CA LEU A 184 12.35 2.13 -2.92
C LEU A 184 12.51 1.76 -4.40
N ALA A 185 13.63 2.17 -5.03
CA ALA A 185 13.92 1.74 -6.40
C ALA A 185 14.07 0.21 -6.51
N ALA A 186 14.70 -0.42 -5.51
CA ALA A 186 14.80 -1.88 -5.49
C ALA A 186 13.43 -2.57 -5.29
N GLN A 187 12.52 -1.96 -4.51
CA GLN A 187 11.16 -2.49 -4.30
C GLN A 187 10.37 -2.48 -5.62
N ALA A 188 10.44 -1.40 -6.39
CA ALA A 188 9.73 -1.25 -7.67
C ALA A 188 10.12 -2.31 -8.74
N MET A 189 11.18 -3.08 -8.50
CA MET A 189 11.58 -4.22 -9.36
C MET A 189 10.63 -5.42 -9.26
N PHE A 190 9.91 -5.61 -8.14
CA PHE A 190 9.31 -6.90 -7.80
C PHE A 190 7.85 -7.10 -8.23
N PRO A 191 6.93 -6.12 -8.25
CA PRO A 191 5.54 -6.34 -8.66
C PRO A 191 5.42 -7.00 -10.03
N VAL A 192 6.25 -6.59 -11.00
CA VAL A 192 6.26 -7.12 -12.36
C VAL A 192 6.76 -8.58 -12.46
N THR A 193 7.35 -9.12 -11.39
CA THR A 193 7.84 -10.50 -11.34
C THR A 193 6.90 -11.44 -10.59
N ASN A 194 5.94 -10.90 -9.85
CA ASN A 194 4.99 -11.67 -9.06
C ASN A 194 3.82 -12.14 -9.95
N VAL A 195 3.52 -13.43 -9.88
CA VAL A 195 2.50 -14.10 -10.70
C VAL A 195 1.12 -13.53 -10.44
N GLU A 196 0.78 -13.30 -9.17
CA GLU A 196 -0.52 -12.82 -8.74
C GLU A 196 -0.68 -11.30 -8.96
N GLU A 197 0.43 -10.55 -8.91
CA GLU A 197 0.37 -9.09 -9.04
C GLU A 197 0.34 -8.65 -10.52
N MET A 198 1.42 -8.88 -11.28
CA MET A 198 1.55 -8.30 -12.64
C MET A 198 2.10 -9.25 -13.69
N ARG A 199 2.71 -10.39 -13.32
CA ARG A 199 3.41 -11.26 -14.28
C ARG A 199 2.46 -12.13 -15.11
N GLY A 200 1.38 -12.62 -14.50
CA GLY A 200 0.48 -13.62 -15.09
C GLY A 200 1.02 -15.05 -14.98
N ARG A 201 0.22 -16.02 -15.45
CA ARG A 201 0.48 -17.44 -15.28
C ARG A 201 1.26 -18.01 -16.48
N PRO A 202 2.07 -19.07 -16.28
CA PRO A 202 2.78 -19.73 -17.36
C PRO A 202 1.84 -20.12 -18.52
N GLY A 203 2.26 -19.83 -19.74
CA GLY A 203 1.48 -20.06 -20.97
C GLY A 203 0.60 -18.89 -21.41
N GLU A 204 0.44 -17.85 -20.60
CA GLU A 204 -0.40 -16.68 -20.94
C GLU A 204 0.37 -15.62 -21.74
N ASN A 205 1.64 -15.41 -21.40
CA ASN A 205 2.43 -14.34 -22.01
C ASN A 205 3.95 -14.59 -21.85
N GLU A 206 4.74 -13.81 -22.58
CA GLU A 206 6.19 -13.97 -22.61
C GLU A 206 6.88 -13.62 -21.27
N LEU A 207 6.26 -12.81 -20.39
CA LEU A 207 6.82 -12.55 -19.07
C LEU A 207 6.57 -13.74 -18.15
N ALA A 208 5.37 -14.31 -18.19
CA ALA A 208 5.01 -15.50 -17.44
C ALA A 208 5.90 -16.70 -17.79
N ASP A 209 6.27 -16.83 -19.08
CA ASP A 209 7.15 -17.88 -19.59
C ASP A 209 8.65 -17.59 -19.41
N ALA A 210 9.02 -16.52 -18.72
CA ALA A 210 10.42 -16.23 -18.44
C ALA A 210 10.96 -17.20 -17.35
N PRO A 211 12.17 -17.75 -17.53
CA PRO A 211 12.73 -18.74 -16.59
C PRO A 211 13.14 -18.13 -15.25
N ASP A 212 13.41 -16.82 -15.20
CA ASP A 212 13.90 -16.10 -14.03
C ASP A 212 13.52 -14.61 -14.09
N ASN A 213 13.70 -13.90 -12.98
CA ASN A 213 13.38 -12.48 -12.87
C ASN A 213 14.25 -11.59 -13.77
N LEU A 214 15.53 -11.93 -13.97
CA LEU A 214 16.41 -11.17 -14.85
C LEU A 214 15.87 -11.18 -16.28
N THR A 215 15.34 -12.30 -16.73
CA THR A 215 14.70 -12.45 -18.04
C THR A 215 13.37 -11.68 -18.12
N VAL A 216 12.55 -11.68 -17.05
CA VAL A 216 11.34 -10.83 -16.98
C VAL A 216 11.70 -9.38 -17.21
N TRP A 217 12.63 -8.84 -16.45
CA TRP A 217 13.07 -7.45 -16.54
C TRP A 217 13.66 -7.12 -17.92
N ALA A 218 14.45 -8.01 -18.50
CA ALA A 218 15.00 -7.82 -19.84
C ALA A 218 13.90 -7.79 -20.93
N ARG A 219 12.87 -8.63 -20.80
CA ARG A 219 11.72 -8.65 -21.74
C ARG A 219 10.88 -7.39 -21.63
N ILE A 220 10.65 -6.87 -20.43
CA ILE A 220 9.97 -5.58 -20.23
C ILE A 220 10.78 -4.46 -20.90
N MET A 221 12.10 -4.39 -20.70
CA MET A 221 12.92 -3.37 -21.35
C MET A 221 12.87 -3.45 -22.87
N ARG A 222 12.78 -4.64 -23.46
CA ARG A 222 12.55 -4.80 -24.91
C ARG A 222 11.22 -4.21 -25.37
N ARG A 223 10.14 -4.39 -24.58
CA ARG A 223 8.85 -3.73 -24.88
C ARG A 223 8.99 -2.21 -24.90
N LEU A 224 9.67 -1.65 -23.89
CA LEU A 224 9.79 -0.21 -23.69
C LEU A 224 10.74 0.44 -24.72
N VAL A 225 11.99 0.01 -24.79
CA VAL A 225 13.04 0.70 -25.57
C VAL A 225 13.60 -0.13 -26.73
N GLY A 226 13.24 -1.41 -26.83
CA GLY A 226 13.75 -2.29 -27.87
C GLY A 226 15.23 -2.59 -27.71
N THR A 227 15.91 -2.85 -28.84
CA THR A 227 17.35 -3.14 -28.90
C THR A 227 18.07 -2.17 -29.85
N SER A 228 19.39 -2.07 -29.74
CA SER A 228 20.22 -1.24 -30.61
C SER A 228 20.41 -1.84 -32.01
N ALA A 229 20.33 -3.19 -32.11
CA ALA A 229 20.40 -3.94 -33.35
C ALA A 229 19.37 -5.08 -33.33
N GLY A 230 18.46 -5.10 -34.28
CA GLY A 230 17.43 -6.12 -34.34
C GLY A 230 16.05 -5.57 -34.68
N PRO A 231 15.02 -6.45 -34.74
CA PRO A 231 13.66 -6.04 -35.11
C PRO A 231 12.91 -5.31 -33.99
N ASP A 232 13.34 -5.43 -32.72
CA ASP A 232 12.65 -4.84 -31.57
C ASP A 232 12.96 -3.36 -31.48
N VAL A 233 12.06 -2.55 -32.01
CA VAL A 233 12.25 -1.08 -32.06
C VAL A 233 11.77 -0.35 -30.79
N GLY A 234 11.06 -1.05 -29.89
CA GLY A 234 10.46 -0.43 -28.71
C GLY A 234 9.40 0.62 -29.03
N ILE A 235 8.98 1.38 -28.03
CA ILE A 235 7.99 2.45 -28.14
C ILE A 235 8.72 3.80 -28.23
N ALA A 236 8.49 4.56 -29.31
CA ALA A 236 9.21 5.81 -29.57
C ALA A 236 9.11 6.81 -28.42
N ALA A 237 7.91 6.97 -27.82
CA ALA A 237 7.70 7.86 -26.68
C ALA A 237 8.51 7.41 -25.44
N TYR A 238 8.63 6.11 -25.15
CA TYR A 238 9.50 5.62 -24.10
C TYR A 238 10.98 5.85 -24.40
N ARG A 239 11.42 5.67 -25.64
CA ARG A 239 12.79 6.01 -26.03
C ARG A 239 13.14 7.48 -25.76
N ASP A 240 12.21 8.40 -26.05
CA ASP A 240 12.39 9.82 -25.75
C ASP A 240 12.50 10.05 -24.23
N LEU A 241 11.56 9.50 -23.45
CA LEU A 241 11.57 9.62 -21.99
C LEU A 241 12.85 9.06 -21.38
N PHE A 242 13.29 7.87 -21.74
CA PHE A 242 14.52 7.27 -21.24
C PHE A 242 15.76 8.08 -21.65
N SER A 243 15.81 8.59 -22.88
CA SER A 243 16.93 9.41 -23.36
C SER A 243 17.07 10.72 -22.56
N ARG A 244 15.95 11.38 -22.21
CA ARG A 244 15.93 12.58 -21.39
C ARG A 244 16.31 12.28 -19.93
N ALA A 245 15.76 11.23 -19.36
CA ALA A 245 16.03 10.82 -17.99
C ALA A 245 17.49 10.37 -17.80
N TYR A 246 18.08 9.70 -18.79
CA TYR A 246 19.43 9.12 -18.73
C TYR A 246 20.32 9.54 -19.91
N PRO A 247 20.69 10.82 -20.04
CA PRO A 247 21.42 11.33 -21.22
C PRO A 247 22.84 10.76 -21.40
N ARG A 248 23.34 10.04 -20.39
CA ARG A 248 24.66 9.38 -20.47
C ARG A 248 24.59 7.96 -21.03
N VAL A 249 23.44 7.31 -21.01
CA VAL A 249 23.23 6.00 -21.61
C VAL A 249 23.04 6.20 -23.11
N ARG A 250 23.88 5.54 -23.94
CA ARG A 250 23.94 5.79 -25.38
C ARG A 250 23.36 4.70 -26.25
N ARG A 251 23.26 3.49 -25.73
CA ARG A 251 22.72 2.33 -26.44
C ARG A 251 21.48 1.84 -25.75
N TRP A 252 20.49 1.38 -26.49
CA TRP A 252 19.26 0.82 -25.93
C TRP A 252 19.53 -0.45 -25.11
N ASP A 253 20.51 -1.24 -25.53
CA ASP A 253 20.92 -2.47 -24.83
C ASP A 253 21.59 -2.21 -23.46
N ASP A 254 22.02 -0.96 -23.17
CA ASP A 254 22.61 -0.58 -21.89
C ASP A 254 21.55 -0.15 -20.88
N PHE A 255 20.30 0.07 -21.32
CA PHE A 255 19.18 0.27 -20.40
C PHE A 255 18.75 -1.05 -19.78
N ASN A 256 18.52 -1.03 -18.48
CA ASN A 256 18.00 -2.16 -17.72
C ASN A 256 16.82 -1.71 -16.84
N PHE A 257 16.09 -2.65 -16.28
CA PHE A 257 14.89 -2.36 -15.50
C PHE A 257 15.18 -1.56 -14.21
N GLY A 258 16.42 -1.57 -13.70
CA GLY A 258 16.83 -0.69 -12.60
C GLY A 258 16.67 0.79 -12.94
N HIS A 259 16.88 1.21 -14.21
CA HIS A 259 16.60 2.57 -14.65
C HIS A 259 15.09 2.89 -14.60
N ALA A 260 14.25 1.96 -15.02
CA ALA A 260 12.79 2.10 -14.92
C ALA A 260 12.34 2.18 -13.45
N ALA A 261 12.85 1.29 -12.61
CA ALA A 261 12.55 1.24 -11.18
C ALA A 261 13.02 2.52 -10.44
N GLN A 262 14.18 3.07 -10.79
CA GLN A 262 14.62 4.36 -10.26
C GLN A 262 13.67 5.50 -10.64
N ALA A 263 13.18 5.50 -11.88
CA ALA A 263 12.23 6.52 -12.34
C ALA A 263 10.88 6.39 -11.64
N ILE A 264 10.36 5.16 -11.47
CA ILE A 264 9.15 4.89 -10.69
C ILE A 264 9.30 5.42 -9.26
N ALA A 265 10.40 5.08 -8.58
CA ALA A 265 10.68 5.58 -7.23
C ALA A 265 10.76 7.11 -7.17
N ALA A 266 11.31 7.77 -8.19
CA ALA A 266 11.35 9.23 -8.25
C ALA A 266 9.96 9.84 -8.40
N PHE A 267 9.07 9.22 -9.19
CA PHE A 267 7.67 9.61 -9.29
C PHE A 267 6.93 9.42 -7.95
N GLU A 268 7.09 8.26 -7.31
CA GLU A 268 6.47 7.96 -6.02
C GLU A 268 6.85 8.98 -4.95
N ILE A 269 8.15 9.34 -4.86
CA ILE A 269 8.63 10.37 -3.93
C ILE A 269 8.02 11.73 -4.27
N ALA A 270 7.96 12.10 -5.54
CA ALA A 270 7.47 13.41 -5.94
C ALA A 270 5.96 13.58 -5.75
N SER A 271 5.18 12.50 -5.87
CA SER A 271 3.71 12.53 -5.86
C SER A 271 3.10 12.20 -4.50
N PHE A 272 3.73 11.32 -3.70
CA PHE A 272 3.16 10.83 -2.45
C PHE A 272 3.89 11.32 -1.20
N ASP A 273 4.78 12.31 -1.30
CA ASP A 273 5.44 12.92 -0.15
C ASP A 273 4.73 14.22 0.22
N THR A 274 3.70 14.13 1.05
CA THR A 274 2.93 15.27 1.55
C THR A 274 3.36 15.60 2.98
N SER A 275 3.55 16.87 3.29
CA SER A 275 3.94 17.34 4.63
C SER A 275 3.18 18.61 4.98
N GLY A 276 2.31 18.56 5.97
CA GLY A 276 1.48 19.73 6.35
C GLY A 276 0.23 19.33 7.12
N SER A 277 0.28 18.21 7.84
CA SER A 277 -0.83 17.80 8.69
C SER A 277 -1.05 18.81 9.83
N PRO A 278 -2.28 18.91 10.38
CA PRO A 278 -2.55 19.71 11.57
C PRO A 278 -1.60 19.42 12.73
N PHE A 279 -1.17 18.16 12.88
CA PHE A 279 -0.20 17.77 13.91
C PHE A 279 1.20 18.29 13.60
N ASP A 280 1.64 18.32 12.33
CA ASP A 280 2.94 18.91 11.96
C ASP A 280 2.95 20.42 12.22
N ALA A 281 1.88 21.13 11.89
CA ALA A 281 1.73 22.54 12.17
C ALA A 281 1.76 22.81 13.70
N TRP A 282 1.10 21.94 14.49
CA TRP A 282 1.14 22.03 15.94
C TRP A 282 2.56 21.80 16.48
N LEU A 283 3.28 20.79 15.99
CA LEU A 283 4.68 20.53 16.34
C LEU A 283 5.61 21.70 15.96
N ALA A 284 5.26 22.43 14.89
CA ALA A 284 5.98 23.64 14.46
C ALA A 284 5.64 24.88 15.31
N GLY A 285 4.71 24.77 16.28
CA GLY A 285 4.38 25.81 17.25
C GLY A 285 3.02 26.48 17.09
N ASP A 286 2.21 26.07 16.11
CA ASP A 286 0.83 26.57 15.94
C ASP A 286 -0.15 25.78 16.81
N ALA A 287 -0.31 26.20 18.05
CA ALA A 287 -1.18 25.54 19.03
C ALA A 287 -2.68 25.56 18.63
N THR A 288 -3.06 26.31 17.60
CA THR A 288 -4.47 26.45 17.18
C THR A 288 -4.92 25.40 16.17
N THR A 289 -4.01 24.62 15.62
CA THR A 289 -4.31 23.64 14.55
C THR A 289 -4.99 22.37 15.03
N LEU A 290 -4.89 22.04 16.32
CA LEU A 290 -5.53 20.86 16.92
C LEU A 290 -6.77 21.24 17.72
N THR A 291 -7.84 20.47 17.55
CA THR A 291 -9.02 20.53 18.43
C THR A 291 -8.70 19.98 19.81
N THR A 292 -9.54 20.27 20.81
CA THR A 292 -9.38 19.72 22.16
C THR A 292 -9.42 18.18 22.18
N ALA A 293 -10.27 17.55 21.35
CA ALA A 293 -10.32 16.09 21.24
C ALA A 293 -9.01 15.54 20.68
N GLN A 294 -8.46 16.15 19.63
CA GLN A 294 -7.18 15.77 19.05
C GLN A 294 -6.01 15.94 20.04
N LYS A 295 -6.00 17.01 20.82
CA LYS A 295 -5.00 17.21 21.88
C LYS A 295 -5.10 16.13 22.97
N ARG A 296 -6.32 15.79 23.44
CA ARG A 296 -6.52 14.67 24.39
C ARG A 296 -6.07 13.34 23.78
N GLY A 297 -6.45 13.07 22.54
CA GLY A 297 -6.01 11.88 21.79
C GLY A 297 -4.49 11.79 21.68
N GLY A 298 -3.82 12.91 21.37
CA GLY A 298 -2.36 12.99 21.35
C GLY A 298 -1.73 12.70 22.72
N VAL A 299 -2.29 13.26 23.80
CA VAL A 299 -1.85 12.96 25.17
C VAL A 299 -2.01 11.47 25.50
N LEU A 300 -3.11 10.84 25.06
CA LEU A 300 -3.30 9.39 25.19
C LEU A 300 -2.27 8.61 24.37
N PHE A 301 -2.10 8.95 23.10
CA PHE A 301 -1.22 8.28 22.13
C PHE A 301 0.24 8.24 22.61
N PHE A 302 0.78 9.38 23.00
CA PHE A 302 2.15 9.50 23.49
C PHE A 302 2.29 9.11 24.98
N GLY A 303 1.18 9.02 25.72
CA GLY A 303 1.12 8.73 27.15
C GLY A 303 0.63 7.31 27.45
N ARG A 304 -0.48 7.21 28.21
CA ARG A 304 -0.95 5.94 28.79
C ARG A 304 -1.41 4.89 27.78
N ALA A 305 -1.83 5.28 26.57
CA ALA A 305 -2.18 4.34 25.52
C ALA A 305 -0.95 3.69 24.87
N GLN A 306 0.25 4.23 25.10
CA GLN A 306 1.56 3.66 24.73
C GLN A 306 1.78 3.45 23.22
N CYS A 307 0.97 4.05 22.35
CA CYS A 307 1.08 3.89 20.88
C CYS A 307 2.46 4.32 20.38
N ALA A 308 3.02 5.38 20.98
CA ALA A 308 4.33 5.91 20.63
C ALA A 308 5.52 4.98 20.96
N ARG A 309 5.30 3.81 21.61
CA ARG A 309 6.36 2.80 21.79
C ARG A 309 6.79 2.16 20.46
N CYS A 310 5.87 2.08 19.51
CA CYS A 310 6.13 1.65 18.13
C CYS A 310 5.98 2.83 17.16
N HIS A 311 5.05 3.74 17.43
CA HIS A 311 4.70 4.87 16.55
C HIS A 311 5.30 6.18 17.07
N GLY A 312 6.63 6.22 17.25
CA GLY A 312 7.40 7.41 17.59
C GLY A 312 8.19 7.99 16.42
N GLY A 313 8.94 9.08 16.68
CA GLY A 313 9.74 9.76 15.67
C GLY A 313 8.91 10.57 14.66
N PRO A 314 9.55 11.26 13.69
CA PRO A 314 8.86 12.06 12.69
C PRO A 314 7.86 11.26 11.83
N PRO A 315 8.16 10.03 11.39
CA PRO A 315 7.23 9.22 10.59
C PRO A 315 6.15 8.53 11.43
N LEU A 316 6.18 8.66 12.76
CA LEU A 316 5.34 7.89 13.69
C LEU A 316 5.44 6.38 13.41
N SER A 317 6.68 5.89 13.35
CA SER A 317 7.06 4.50 13.12
C SER A 317 8.47 4.25 13.65
N ASP A 318 8.69 3.09 14.28
CA ASP A 318 10.02 2.61 14.67
C ASP A 318 10.70 1.77 13.58
N ASP A 319 10.01 1.51 12.46
CA ASP A 319 10.40 0.63 11.35
C ASP A 319 10.82 -0.80 11.81
N ARG A 320 10.41 -1.21 13.02
CA ARG A 320 10.66 -2.56 13.55
C ARG A 320 9.50 -3.49 13.26
N PHE A 321 9.71 -4.77 13.57
CA PHE A 321 8.76 -5.84 13.29
C PHE A 321 8.09 -6.31 14.58
N HIS A 322 6.75 -6.30 14.58
CA HIS A 322 5.94 -6.69 15.73
C HIS A 322 4.81 -7.63 15.30
N ALA A 323 4.56 -8.68 16.08
CA ALA A 323 3.36 -9.48 15.99
C ALA A 323 2.31 -8.86 16.90
N ILE A 324 1.20 -8.44 16.35
CA ILE A 324 0.15 -7.72 17.09
C ILE A 324 -1.15 -8.52 17.19
N GLY A 325 -1.18 -9.79 16.74
CA GLY A 325 -2.34 -10.67 16.87
C GLY A 325 -3.44 -10.36 15.88
N ILE A 326 -3.10 -10.15 14.60
CA ILE A 326 -4.08 -9.88 13.54
C ILE A 326 -4.70 -11.19 13.05
N PRO A 327 -6.04 -11.26 12.85
CA PRO A 327 -6.67 -12.38 12.14
C PRO A 327 -6.16 -12.48 10.72
N GLN A 328 -6.10 -13.68 10.15
CA GLN A 328 -5.74 -13.86 8.75
C GLN A 328 -6.98 -13.72 7.88
N VAL A 329 -6.93 -12.83 6.90
CA VAL A 329 -7.94 -12.62 5.86
C VAL A 329 -7.31 -12.85 4.49
N GLY A 330 -8.02 -13.51 3.59
CA GLY A 330 -7.52 -13.81 2.26
C GLY A 330 -6.51 -14.96 2.23
N PRO A 331 -5.83 -15.18 1.08
CA PRO A 331 -4.79 -16.20 0.95
C PRO A 331 -3.57 -15.81 1.78
N GLY A 332 -2.90 -16.81 2.37
CA GLY A 332 -1.60 -16.58 2.99
C GLY A 332 -0.48 -16.50 1.96
N LYS A 333 0.66 -15.98 2.36
CA LYS A 333 1.91 -16.08 1.55
C LYS A 333 2.61 -17.42 1.74
N ASP A 334 2.37 -18.09 2.85
CA ASP A 334 2.79 -19.46 3.10
C ASP A 334 1.66 -20.41 2.72
N PHE A 335 2.01 -21.44 1.95
CA PHE A 335 1.02 -22.41 1.50
C PHE A 335 0.34 -23.12 2.69
N PRO A 336 -1.01 -23.27 2.65
CA PRO A 336 -1.91 -22.69 1.65
C PRO A 336 -2.65 -21.42 2.11
N ILE A 337 -2.56 -21.00 3.38
CA ILE A 337 -3.47 -19.98 3.96
C ILE A 337 -2.88 -19.14 5.10
N GLU A 338 -1.59 -19.22 5.38
CA GLU A 338 -0.96 -18.41 6.42
C GLU A 338 -0.02 -17.35 5.84
N ASP A 339 0.17 -16.27 6.58
CA ASP A 339 1.20 -15.28 6.34
C ASP A 339 2.01 -15.11 7.64
N THR A 340 3.15 -15.77 7.71
CA THR A 340 4.05 -15.69 8.86
C THR A 340 4.94 -14.43 8.84
N GLY A 341 4.71 -13.53 7.88
CA GLY A 341 5.31 -12.20 7.86
C GLY A 341 6.83 -12.23 7.74
N ARG A 342 7.51 -11.65 8.73
CA ARG A 342 8.97 -11.52 8.75
C ARG A 342 9.70 -12.86 8.72
N ALA A 343 9.15 -13.91 9.31
CA ALA A 343 9.74 -15.24 9.31
C ALA A 343 9.98 -15.82 7.91
N LEU A 344 9.14 -15.43 6.90
CA LEU A 344 9.37 -15.76 5.49
C LEU A 344 10.70 -15.22 4.94
N VAL A 345 11.21 -14.16 5.53
CA VAL A 345 12.44 -13.50 5.09
C VAL A 345 13.65 -13.98 5.88
N THR A 346 13.49 -14.19 7.20
CA THR A 346 14.57 -14.51 8.11
C THR A 346 14.75 -16.01 8.32
N ALA A 347 13.73 -16.81 8.03
CA ALA A 347 13.63 -18.22 8.39
C ALA A 347 13.81 -18.48 9.92
N ASP A 348 13.53 -17.44 10.74
CA ASP A 348 13.58 -17.52 12.20
C ASP A 348 12.16 -17.59 12.76
N PRO A 349 11.76 -18.69 13.45
CA PRO A 349 10.44 -18.78 14.09
C PRO A 349 10.15 -17.68 15.12
N ALA A 350 11.18 -17.03 15.66
CA ALA A 350 11.01 -15.89 16.55
C ALA A 350 10.39 -14.67 15.85
N ASP A 351 10.42 -14.66 14.52
CA ASP A 351 9.83 -13.60 13.68
C ASP A 351 8.45 -13.96 13.11
N ASP A 352 7.85 -15.08 13.55
CA ASP A 352 6.50 -15.48 13.11
C ASP A 352 5.47 -14.38 13.38
N TYR A 353 4.65 -14.12 12.37
CA TYR A 353 3.55 -13.14 12.37
C TYR A 353 3.98 -11.71 12.68
N ARG A 354 5.28 -11.39 12.55
CA ARG A 354 5.77 -10.03 12.70
C ARG A 354 5.71 -9.28 11.39
N PHE A 355 5.17 -8.07 11.46
CA PHE A 355 5.12 -7.13 10.35
C PHE A 355 5.75 -5.81 10.77
N ARG A 356 6.30 -5.10 9.78
CA ARG A 356 6.96 -3.81 10.00
C ARG A 356 5.91 -2.77 10.43
N THR A 357 6.23 -1.99 11.44
CA THR A 357 5.43 -0.84 11.87
C THR A 357 5.30 0.15 10.71
N PRO A 358 4.10 0.41 10.17
CA PRO A 358 3.91 1.42 9.13
C PRO A 358 3.99 2.84 9.70
N SER A 359 4.19 3.83 8.83
CA SER A 359 3.96 5.23 9.19
C SER A 359 2.47 5.44 9.51
N LEU A 360 2.17 6.30 10.46
CA LEU A 360 0.79 6.75 10.73
C LEU A 360 0.44 8.08 10.04
N ARG A 361 1.36 8.65 9.28
CA ARG A 361 1.05 9.84 8.47
C ARG A 361 0.01 9.48 7.42
N ASN A 362 -1.02 10.31 7.29
CA ASN A 362 -2.18 10.09 6.43
C ASN A 362 -3.02 8.84 6.78
N VAL A 363 -2.84 8.24 7.97
CA VAL A 363 -3.47 6.97 8.32
C VAL A 363 -5.00 7.00 8.24
N ALA A 364 -5.64 8.15 8.45
CA ALA A 364 -7.10 8.24 8.44
C ALA A 364 -7.74 8.04 7.06
N ILE A 365 -6.97 8.19 5.98
CA ILE A 365 -7.45 8.04 4.60
C ILE A 365 -6.93 6.79 3.90
N THR A 366 -6.00 6.04 4.51
CA THR A 366 -5.31 4.90 3.88
C THR A 366 -5.86 3.54 4.31
N GLY A 367 -7.15 3.47 4.65
CA GLY A 367 -7.83 2.21 4.96
C GLY A 367 -8.12 1.37 3.70
N PRO A 368 -8.46 0.07 3.89
CA PRO A 368 -8.52 -0.71 5.15
C PRO A 368 -7.15 -0.95 5.79
N TRP A 369 -7.14 -1.21 7.10
CA TRP A 369 -5.91 -1.24 7.89
C TRP A 369 -5.46 -2.66 8.25
N MET A 370 -4.23 -2.77 8.72
CA MET A 370 -3.43 -3.96 8.99
C MET A 370 -2.82 -4.54 7.70
N HIS A 371 -1.99 -5.59 7.87
CA HIS A 371 -1.26 -6.15 6.74
C HIS A 371 -2.16 -6.82 5.69
N ASP A 372 -3.35 -7.21 6.07
CA ASP A 372 -4.37 -7.86 5.24
C ASP A 372 -5.70 -7.08 5.19
N GLY A 373 -5.69 -5.82 5.63
CA GLY A 373 -6.86 -4.95 5.59
C GLY A 373 -8.06 -5.45 6.41
N CYS A 374 -7.84 -6.24 7.46
CA CYS A 374 -8.92 -6.87 8.23
C CYS A 374 -9.81 -5.88 9.00
N TYR A 375 -9.35 -4.66 9.25
CA TYR A 375 -10.14 -3.62 9.90
C TYR A 375 -10.51 -2.50 8.92
N THR A 376 -11.81 -2.17 8.87
CA THR A 376 -12.36 -1.16 7.96
C THR A 376 -12.67 0.18 8.62
N SER A 377 -12.35 0.34 9.91
CA SER A 377 -12.45 1.60 10.64
C SER A 377 -11.31 1.78 11.62
N LEU A 378 -10.87 3.02 11.83
CA LEU A 378 -9.86 3.34 12.86
C LEU A 378 -10.37 3.06 14.28
N ASP A 379 -11.68 3.12 14.54
CA ASP A 379 -12.27 2.69 15.81
C ASP A 379 -11.95 1.22 16.08
N ALA A 380 -12.20 0.33 15.09
CA ALA A 380 -11.89 -1.09 15.19
C ALA A 380 -10.39 -1.35 15.38
N VAL A 381 -9.53 -0.59 14.68
CA VAL A 381 -8.07 -0.64 14.85
C VAL A 381 -7.67 -0.29 16.28
N VAL A 382 -8.17 0.82 16.84
CA VAL A 382 -7.84 1.25 18.21
C VAL A 382 -8.36 0.25 19.23
N ARG A 383 -9.59 -0.26 19.04
CA ARG A 383 -10.20 -1.27 19.92
C ARG A 383 -9.44 -2.60 19.91
N HIS A 384 -8.80 -2.97 18.80
CA HIS A 384 -7.94 -4.14 18.77
C HIS A 384 -6.85 -4.06 19.86
N TYR A 385 -6.20 -2.90 20.02
CA TYR A 385 -5.14 -2.72 21.02
C TYR A 385 -5.63 -2.69 22.48
N VAL A 386 -6.95 -2.58 22.73
CA VAL A 386 -7.49 -2.71 24.09
C VAL A 386 -7.28 -4.13 24.62
N ALA A 387 -7.50 -5.16 23.78
CA ALA A 387 -7.33 -6.55 24.15
C ALA A 387 -6.97 -7.38 22.92
N PRO A 388 -5.71 -7.36 22.43
CA PRO A 388 -5.33 -7.93 21.14
C PRO A 388 -5.66 -9.42 20.97
N GLU A 389 -5.39 -10.24 22.00
CA GLU A 389 -5.72 -11.67 21.94
C GLU A 389 -7.23 -11.91 21.88
N ALA A 390 -8.02 -11.18 22.68
CA ALA A 390 -9.47 -11.31 22.64
C ALA A 390 -10.02 -10.86 21.28
N SER A 391 -9.54 -9.74 20.75
CA SER A 391 -9.90 -9.23 19.42
C SER A 391 -9.59 -10.23 18.30
N LEU A 392 -8.42 -10.87 18.33
CA LEU A 392 -8.07 -11.95 17.40
C LEU A 392 -9.06 -13.11 17.47
N ARG A 393 -9.42 -13.58 18.69
CA ARG A 393 -10.26 -14.75 18.90
C ARG A 393 -11.74 -14.51 18.60
N THR A 394 -12.18 -13.26 18.69
CA THR A 394 -13.59 -12.86 18.50
C THR A 394 -13.77 -11.94 17.32
N TYR A 395 -12.87 -12.03 16.33
CA TYR A 395 -12.90 -11.16 15.16
C TYR A 395 -14.26 -11.22 14.45
N ASP A 396 -14.84 -10.04 14.20
CA ASP A 396 -16.10 -9.91 13.48
C ASP A 396 -15.83 -9.71 11.98
N ALA A 397 -16.04 -10.77 11.20
CA ALA A 397 -15.90 -10.75 9.75
C ALA A 397 -17.00 -9.95 9.04
N SER A 398 -18.04 -9.49 9.72
CA SER A 398 -19.13 -8.73 9.08
C SER A 398 -18.66 -7.39 8.50
N GLN A 399 -17.56 -6.85 9.02
CA GLN A 399 -16.91 -5.64 8.49
C GLN A 399 -16.27 -5.83 7.11
N LEU A 400 -15.96 -7.07 6.72
CA LEU A 400 -15.39 -7.37 5.41
C LEU A 400 -16.47 -7.40 4.32
N THR A 401 -16.05 -7.20 3.07
CA THR A 401 -16.93 -7.43 1.92
C THR A 401 -17.40 -8.88 1.88
N PRO A 402 -18.60 -9.18 1.34
CA PRO A 402 -19.11 -10.54 1.23
C PRO A 402 -18.13 -11.50 0.53
N LEU A 403 -17.34 -11.01 -0.42
CA LEU A 403 -16.31 -11.77 -1.13
C LEU A 403 -15.28 -12.34 -0.16
N LEU A 404 -14.84 -11.57 0.83
CA LEU A 404 -13.69 -11.93 1.68
C LEU A 404 -14.08 -12.68 2.96
N ARG A 405 -15.33 -12.59 3.41
CA ARG A 405 -15.80 -13.28 4.64
C ARG A 405 -15.48 -14.77 4.69
N PRO A 406 -15.64 -15.56 3.58
CA PRO A 406 -15.26 -16.96 3.57
C PRO A 406 -13.77 -17.24 3.69
N PHE A 407 -12.93 -16.23 3.48
CA PHE A 407 -11.46 -16.35 3.53
C PHE A 407 -10.86 -15.91 4.88
N VAL A 408 -11.70 -15.73 5.90
CA VAL A 408 -11.21 -15.51 7.27
C VAL A 408 -10.78 -16.86 7.85
N ASP A 409 -9.53 -16.93 8.32
CA ASP A 409 -9.03 -18.15 8.97
C ASP A 409 -9.63 -18.33 10.36
N VAL A 410 -10.39 -19.40 10.52
CA VAL A 410 -11.06 -19.78 11.77
C VAL A 410 -10.45 -21.03 12.43
N ASP A 411 -9.31 -21.52 11.94
CA ASP A 411 -8.62 -22.68 12.50
C ASP A 411 -8.07 -22.35 13.90
N PRO A 412 -8.51 -23.08 14.95
CA PRO A 412 -8.11 -22.75 16.32
C PRO A 412 -6.63 -22.94 16.58
N PHE A 413 -5.95 -23.86 15.89
CA PHE A 413 -4.52 -24.09 16.06
C PHE A 413 -3.68 -22.92 15.51
N ARG A 414 -4.10 -22.36 14.37
CA ARG A 414 -3.43 -21.19 13.77
C ARG A 414 -3.75 -19.91 14.55
N ILE A 415 -5.01 -19.76 15.01
CA ILE A 415 -5.36 -18.65 15.93
C ILE A 415 -4.51 -18.71 17.19
N ASP A 416 -4.34 -19.90 17.80
CA ASP A 416 -3.49 -20.09 18.97
C ASP A 416 -2.01 -19.80 18.67
N ALA A 417 -1.50 -20.13 17.48
CA ALA A 417 -0.14 -19.80 17.08
C ALA A 417 0.06 -18.28 17.02
N ARG A 418 -0.86 -17.55 16.36
CA ARG A 418 -0.83 -16.08 16.30
C ARG A 418 -0.96 -15.43 17.69
N ALA A 419 -1.83 -15.96 18.54
CA ALA A 419 -2.00 -15.47 19.91
C ALA A 419 -0.71 -15.64 20.75
N ARG A 420 -0.03 -16.78 20.63
CA ARG A 420 1.26 -17.01 21.30
C ARG A 420 2.36 -16.09 20.80
N ALA A 421 2.34 -15.72 19.51
CA ALA A 421 3.33 -14.87 18.90
C ALA A 421 3.17 -13.39 19.26
N ILE A 422 2.02 -12.96 19.83
CA ILE A 422 1.79 -11.55 20.17
C ILE A 422 2.97 -11.00 20.96
N SER A 423 3.53 -9.91 20.45
CA SER A 423 4.69 -9.25 21.06
C SER A 423 4.39 -8.76 22.47
N PRO A 424 5.30 -8.94 23.43
CA PRO A 424 5.08 -8.54 24.82
C PRO A 424 4.68 -7.06 24.99
N ILE A 425 5.12 -6.21 24.03
CA ILE A 425 4.84 -4.77 24.04
C ILE A 425 3.35 -4.43 23.92
N VAL A 426 2.53 -5.32 23.33
CA VAL A 426 1.09 -5.11 23.11
C VAL A 426 0.20 -6.18 23.75
N ARG A 427 0.79 -7.26 24.26
CA ARG A 427 0.05 -8.47 24.73
C ARG A 427 -1.00 -8.17 25.80
N ASP A 428 -0.64 -7.32 26.76
CA ASP A 428 -1.52 -7.01 27.89
C ASP A 428 -2.62 -6.02 27.52
N GLY A 429 -2.59 -5.47 26.30
CA GLY A 429 -3.52 -4.44 25.85
C GLY A 429 -3.36 -3.13 26.61
N VAL A 430 -4.31 -2.23 26.40
CA VAL A 430 -4.37 -0.92 27.09
C VAL A 430 -5.80 -0.63 27.53
N ALA A 431 -5.94 -0.16 28.78
CA ALA A 431 -7.26 0.22 29.31
C ALA A 431 -7.71 1.57 28.73
N LEU A 432 -8.71 1.54 27.87
CA LEU A 432 -9.32 2.71 27.23
C LEU A 432 -10.83 2.69 27.45
N SER A 433 -11.41 3.84 27.73
CA SER A 433 -12.85 4.07 27.66
C SER A 433 -13.25 4.37 26.19
N ASP A 434 -14.55 4.31 25.88
CA ASP A 434 -15.05 4.69 24.54
C ASP A 434 -14.63 6.11 24.16
N ARG A 435 -14.70 7.05 25.09
CA ARG A 435 -14.22 8.43 24.88
C ARG A 435 -12.71 8.49 24.58
N ASP A 436 -11.90 7.64 25.19
CA ASP A 436 -10.47 7.58 24.87
C ASP A 436 -10.24 7.07 23.46
N VAL A 437 -11.05 6.11 23.01
CA VAL A 437 -11.03 5.61 21.61
C VAL A 437 -11.40 6.74 20.66
N ASP A 438 -12.50 7.47 20.93
CA ASP A 438 -12.93 8.62 20.10
C ASP A 438 -11.83 9.70 20.03
N ASP A 439 -11.23 10.07 21.15
CA ASP A 439 -10.15 11.06 21.20
C ASP A 439 -8.89 10.58 20.45
N LEU A 440 -8.53 9.28 20.53
CA LEU A 440 -7.44 8.69 19.76
C LEU A 440 -7.73 8.70 18.25
N VAL A 441 -8.94 8.31 17.83
CA VAL A 441 -9.34 8.37 16.42
C VAL A 441 -9.30 9.81 15.91
N ALA A 442 -9.77 10.78 16.72
CA ALA A 442 -9.66 12.19 16.37
C ALA A 442 -8.19 12.63 16.20
N PHE A 443 -7.27 12.17 17.06
CA PHE A 443 -5.84 12.45 16.92
C PHE A 443 -5.25 11.82 15.67
N LEU A 444 -5.59 10.57 15.34
CA LEU A 444 -5.16 9.92 14.09
C LEU A 444 -5.62 10.70 12.87
N GLY A 445 -6.81 11.29 12.91
CA GLY A 445 -7.29 12.21 11.86
C GLY A 445 -6.43 13.47 11.71
N ALA A 446 -5.83 13.97 12.79
CA ALA A 446 -4.93 15.14 12.75
C ALA A 446 -3.57 14.86 12.10
N LEU A 447 -3.28 13.60 11.78
CA LEU A 447 -2.06 13.17 11.08
C LEU A 447 -2.21 13.21 9.55
N THR A 448 -3.38 13.61 9.04
CA THR A 448 -3.68 13.70 7.61
C THR A 448 -3.30 15.08 7.08
N ASP A 449 -2.52 15.11 6.01
CA ASP A 449 -2.21 16.33 5.27
C ASP A 449 -3.43 16.79 4.48
N GLY A 450 -3.78 18.08 4.55
CA GLY A 450 -4.90 18.64 3.78
C GLY A 450 -4.72 18.63 2.26
N ASN A 451 -3.50 18.36 1.77
CA ASN A 451 -3.20 18.20 0.35
C ASN A 451 -3.08 16.73 -0.08
N ALA A 452 -3.30 15.78 0.83
CA ALA A 452 -3.19 14.36 0.51
C ALA A 452 -4.22 13.91 -0.55
N ASP A 453 -5.35 14.62 -0.66
CA ASP A 453 -6.36 14.40 -1.70
C ASP A 453 -5.95 15.01 -3.07
N GLY A 454 -4.88 15.82 -3.12
CA GLY A 454 -4.42 16.50 -4.36
C GLY A 454 -3.50 15.65 -5.24
N ILE A 455 -3.29 14.37 -4.91
CA ILE A 455 -2.50 13.43 -5.72
C ILE A 455 -3.18 13.03 -7.03
N ASP A 456 -4.48 13.31 -7.19
CA ASP A 456 -5.26 13.11 -8.43
C ASP A 456 -4.60 13.78 -9.65
N ALA A 457 -3.90 14.92 -9.46
CA ALA A 457 -3.15 15.59 -10.49
C ALA A 457 -1.98 14.76 -11.04
N ALA A 458 -1.64 13.65 -10.38
CA ALA A 458 -0.60 12.73 -10.85
C ALA A 458 -1.06 11.87 -12.03
N GLU A 459 -2.36 11.61 -12.20
CA GLU A 459 -2.87 10.77 -13.27
C GLU A 459 -2.68 11.45 -14.67
N PRO A 460 -2.06 10.76 -15.66
CA PRO A 460 -1.91 11.29 -17.00
C PRO A 460 -3.18 11.01 -17.83
N ALA A 461 -3.46 11.86 -18.82
CA ALA A 461 -4.56 11.62 -19.76
C ALA A 461 -4.33 10.41 -20.67
N THR A 462 -3.08 10.04 -20.93
CA THR A 462 -2.68 8.89 -21.78
C THR A 462 -1.29 8.41 -21.36
N VAL A 463 -0.98 7.15 -21.68
CA VAL A 463 0.34 6.55 -21.47
C VAL A 463 1.03 6.26 -22.80
N PRO A 464 2.39 6.16 -22.82
CA PRO A 464 3.17 5.98 -24.04
C PRO A 464 2.85 4.73 -24.86
N SER A 465 2.36 3.67 -24.23
CA SER A 465 1.97 2.43 -24.94
C SER A 465 0.66 2.59 -25.73
N GLY A 466 -0.18 3.57 -25.37
CA GLY A 466 -1.53 3.73 -25.89
C GLY A 466 -2.54 2.74 -25.29
N LEU A 467 -2.15 1.96 -24.27
CA LEU A 467 -3.08 1.12 -23.54
C LEU A 467 -4.01 1.98 -22.64
N PRO A 468 -5.21 1.51 -22.33
CA PRO A 468 -6.09 2.22 -21.39
C PRO A 468 -5.46 2.24 -19.98
N ILE A 469 -5.69 3.32 -19.24
CA ILE A 469 -5.24 3.45 -17.85
C ILE A 469 -6.16 2.62 -16.95
N ASP A 470 -7.47 2.78 -17.11
CA ASP A 470 -8.51 2.06 -16.39
C ASP A 470 -9.23 1.02 -17.26
N ASP A 471 -9.91 0.09 -16.63
CA ASP A 471 -10.89 -0.78 -17.27
C ASP A 471 -12.19 0.02 -17.47
N GLU A 472 -12.60 0.22 -18.73
CA GLU A 472 -13.88 0.83 -19.09
C GLU A 472 -15.04 -0.15 -18.93
#